data_fa109aaecf676a7827d059dbdd1bc65a
#
_entry.id   fa109aaecf676a7827d059dbdd1bc65a
#
_cell.length_a   1.000
_cell.length_b   1.000
_cell.length_c   1.000
_cell.angle_alpha   90.00
_cell.angle_beta   90.00
_cell.angle_gamma   90.00
#
_symmetry.space_group_name_H-M   'P 1'
#
loop_
_entity.id
_entity.type
_entity.pdbx_description
1 polymer ?
#
loop_
_entity_poly.entity_id
_entity_poly.type
_entity_poly.pdbx_seq_one_letter_code
_entity_poly.pdbx_strand_id
1 'polypeptide(L)'
;LVKRTFQMIKTPAKMYKKILRRKKREIEKRLERKQWGDQNEPMFSGSNIHYELAEKTQAINCGGLGVIHQMVLKSGLIKDINSEVKLLKSHLPYHESDHVLNIAYNVLCGNVRLEDIELNRQDAGYLDAIGAKIIPDPTTAGDFTRRFKKEDIFKLMGCINKARTRIWEKGKRCFMDEAVIDVDGTSAGTYGECKEGMDISHKGIWGYAPLIVSLANTKEVLSLVNRPGNRPSHDGCVEWIDQAIALVKPYARKVCVRGDTDYSLTAH
;
A
#
# COMPACT_ATOMS: atom_id res chain seq x y z
N LEU A 1 43.04 1.75 32.76
CA LEU A 1 41.85 0.95 32.41
C LEU A 1 40.74 1.25 33.42
N VAL A 2 39.84 2.21 33.10
CA VAL A 2 38.68 2.54 33.94
C VAL A 2 37.53 1.64 33.51
N LYS A 3 37.19 0.64 34.32
CA LYS A 3 35.97 -0.16 34.16
C LYS A 3 34.78 0.71 34.53
N ARG A 4 34.03 1.21 33.53
CA ARG A 4 32.69 1.78 33.76
C ARG A 4 31.71 0.63 33.98
N THR A 5 31.35 0.41 35.23
CA THR A 5 30.23 -0.49 35.60
C THR A 5 28.92 0.21 35.26
N PHE A 6 28.24 -0.26 34.24
CA PHE A 6 26.86 0.18 33.97
C PHE A 6 25.96 -0.39 35.07
N GLN A 7 25.59 0.41 36.04
CA GLN A 7 24.48 0.09 36.94
C GLN A 7 23.16 0.20 36.16
N MET A 8 22.59 -0.94 35.80
CA MET A 8 21.20 -0.98 35.33
C MET A 8 20.30 -0.56 36.49
N ILE A 9 19.68 0.60 36.37
CA ILE A 9 18.64 1.05 37.31
C ILE A 9 17.46 0.10 37.16
N LYS A 10 17.35 -0.87 38.07
CA LYS A 10 16.21 -1.77 38.14
C LYS A 10 14.98 -0.95 38.54
N THR A 11 14.16 -0.56 37.61
CA THR A 11 12.85 0.07 37.87
C THR A 11 12.04 -0.85 38.77
N PRO A 12 11.55 -0.40 39.93
CA PRO A 12 10.83 -1.26 40.86
C PRO A 12 9.66 -1.98 40.18
N ALA A 13 9.55 -3.29 40.34
CA ALA A 13 8.51 -4.11 39.70
C ALA A 13 7.08 -3.57 39.87
N LYS A 14 6.80 -2.89 40.98
CA LYS A 14 5.53 -2.18 41.22
C LYS A 14 5.30 -1.02 40.25
N MET A 15 6.33 -0.24 39.90
CA MET A 15 6.24 0.88 38.99
C MET A 15 6.02 0.38 37.56
N TYR A 16 6.70 -0.68 37.15
CA TYR A 16 6.51 -1.33 35.87
C TYR A 16 5.08 -1.87 35.71
N LYS A 17 4.55 -2.54 36.68
CA LYS A 17 3.15 -3.02 36.72
C LYS A 17 2.14 -1.86 36.61
N LYS A 18 2.42 -0.72 37.24
CA LYS A 18 1.54 0.47 37.14
C LYS A 18 1.55 1.06 35.75
N ILE A 19 2.73 1.16 35.10
CA ILE A 19 2.88 1.64 33.73
C ILE A 19 2.17 0.70 32.75
N LEU A 20 2.37 -0.61 32.86
CA LEU A 20 1.72 -1.61 32.01
C LEU A 20 0.19 -1.55 32.15
N ARG A 21 -0.33 -1.45 33.38
CA ARG A 21 -1.79 -1.32 33.61
C ARG A 21 -2.36 -0.05 33.00
N ARG A 22 -1.63 1.09 33.06
CA ARG A 22 -2.07 2.33 32.42
C ARG A 22 -2.11 2.19 30.93
N LYS A 23 -1.02 1.69 30.32
CA LYS A 23 -0.95 1.44 28.89
C LYS A 23 -2.03 0.47 28.40
N LYS A 24 -2.25 -0.62 29.13
CA LYS A 24 -3.31 -1.57 28.81
C LYS A 24 -4.69 -0.91 28.82
N ARG A 25 -5.01 -0.09 29.82
CA ARG A 25 -6.28 0.66 29.88
C ARG A 25 -6.41 1.68 28.75
N GLU A 26 -5.34 2.35 28.36
CA GLU A 26 -5.34 3.29 27.23
C GLU A 26 -5.64 2.56 25.91
N ILE A 27 -5.03 1.37 25.71
CA ILE A 27 -5.29 0.52 24.56
C ILE A 27 -6.73 -0.02 24.58
N GLU A 28 -7.18 -0.59 25.72
CA GLU A 28 -8.54 -1.09 25.88
C GLU A 28 -9.56 0.00 25.60
N LYS A 29 -9.35 1.21 26.12
CA LYS A 29 -10.24 2.36 25.89
C LYS A 29 -10.28 2.78 24.41
N ARG A 30 -9.13 2.71 23.71
CA ARG A 30 -9.06 2.99 22.27
C ARG A 30 -9.72 1.90 21.44
N LEU A 31 -9.55 0.63 21.83
CA LEU A 31 -10.12 -0.54 21.17
C LEU A 31 -11.56 -0.84 21.64
N GLU A 32 -12.04 -0.16 22.67
CA GLU A 32 -13.38 -0.38 23.22
C GLU A 32 -14.43 0.02 22.18
N ARG A 33 -15.03 -1.00 21.61
CA ARG A 33 -16.09 -0.87 20.62
C ARG A 33 -17.32 -1.55 21.14
N LYS A 34 -18.13 -0.80 21.78
CA LYS A 34 -19.33 -1.41 22.33
C LYS A 34 -20.33 -1.77 21.23
N GLN A 35 -20.44 -1.01 20.19
CA GLN A 35 -21.29 -1.31 19.03
C GLN A 35 -20.95 -0.33 17.90
N TRP A 36 -20.16 -0.76 16.94
CA TRP A 36 -19.99 -0.01 15.72
C TRP A 36 -21.18 -0.28 14.81
N GLY A 37 -21.97 0.74 14.54
CA GLY A 37 -22.93 0.71 13.43
C GLY A 37 -22.22 0.75 12.09
N ASP A 38 -22.98 0.50 11.01
CA ASP A 38 -22.47 0.67 9.66
C ASP A 38 -22.02 2.12 9.43
N GLN A 39 -20.87 2.30 8.83
CA GLN A 39 -20.25 3.61 8.64
C GLN A 39 -20.54 4.12 7.22
N ASN A 40 -21.11 5.31 7.12
CA ASN A 40 -21.39 5.95 5.82
C ASN A 40 -20.10 6.45 5.16
N GLU A 41 -19.11 6.82 5.95
CA GLU A 41 -17.84 7.40 5.49
C GLU A 41 -16.65 6.52 5.90
N PRO A 42 -15.57 6.50 5.10
CA PRO A 42 -14.33 5.82 5.46
C PRO A 42 -13.76 6.32 6.79
N MET A 43 -13.10 5.42 7.55
CA MET A 43 -12.49 5.75 8.83
C MET A 43 -11.31 6.73 8.66
N PHE A 44 -10.58 6.65 7.56
CA PHE A 44 -9.44 7.51 7.28
C PHE A 44 -9.93 8.85 6.73
N SER A 45 -10.19 9.80 7.61
CA SER A 45 -10.75 11.10 7.25
C SER A 45 -9.70 12.18 6.98
N GLY A 46 -8.58 12.15 7.69
CA GLY A 46 -7.58 13.21 7.67
C GLY A 46 -8.10 14.59 8.11
N SER A 47 -9.31 14.65 8.66
CA SER A 47 -9.99 15.91 9.00
C SER A 47 -9.36 16.65 10.19
N ASN A 48 -8.57 15.95 11.00
CA ASN A 48 -7.90 16.49 12.18
C ASN A 48 -6.42 16.84 11.92
N ILE A 49 -6.02 16.95 10.66
CA ILE A 49 -4.66 17.39 10.31
C ILE A 49 -4.62 18.92 10.35
N HIS A 50 -3.89 19.45 11.30
CA HIS A 50 -3.63 20.88 11.47
C HIS A 50 -2.17 21.19 11.15
N TYR A 51 -1.94 22.28 10.42
CA TYR A 51 -0.60 22.74 10.07
C TYR A 51 -0.34 24.03 10.81
N GLU A 52 0.63 24.02 11.71
CA GLU A 52 1.03 25.16 12.50
C GLU A 52 2.53 25.40 12.38
N LEU A 53 2.94 26.68 12.41
CA LEU A 53 4.35 27.04 12.64
C LEU A 53 4.61 26.92 14.12
N ALA A 54 5.39 25.90 14.53
CA ALA A 54 5.71 25.66 15.91
C ALA A 54 7.14 26.06 16.24
N GLU A 55 7.34 26.70 17.40
CA GLU A 55 8.67 27.00 17.94
C GLU A 55 9.41 25.74 18.38
N LYS A 56 8.66 24.69 18.75
CA LYS A 56 9.19 23.37 19.09
C LYS A 56 8.51 22.32 18.22
N THR A 57 9.31 21.56 17.49
CA THR A 57 8.82 20.42 16.70
C THR A 57 9.12 19.13 17.43
N GLN A 58 8.13 18.25 17.50
CA GLN A 58 8.31 16.89 17.98
C GLN A 58 8.40 15.97 16.75
N ALA A 59 9.48 15.22 16.65
CA ALA A 59 9.64 14.25 15.56
C ALA A 59 8.69 13.06 15.76
N ILE A 60 7.97 12.71 14.70
CA ILE A 60 7.15 11.50 14.61
C ILE A 60 7.71 10.60 13.51
N ASN A 61 7.61 9.29 13.68
CA ASN A 61 8.23 8.32 12.76
C ASN A 61 7.73 8.43 11.32
N CYS A 62 6.48 8.79 11.12
CA CYS A 62 5.81 8.86 9.81
C CYS A 62 5.31 10.27 9.50
N GLY A 63 6.12 11.30 9.76
CA GLY A 63 5.70 12.71 9.69
C GLY A 63 5.13 13.18 8.35
N GLY A 64 5.54 12.58 7.23
CA GLY A 64 4.99 12.89 5.90
C GLY A 64 3.64 12.25 5.59
N LEU A 65 3.17 11.31 6.40
CA LEU A 65 2.00 10.50 6.10
C LEU A 65 0.72 11.32 5.98
N GLY A 66 0.53 12.31 6.84
CA GLY A 66 -0.64 13.20 6.78
C GLY A 66 -0.73 13.96 5.46
N VAL A 67 0.41 14.44 4.93
CA VAL A 67 0.46 15.12 3.63
C VAL A 67 0.10 14.14 2.51
N ILE A 68 0.65 12.92 2.55
CA ILE A 68 0.33 11.87 1.58
C ILE A 68 -1.16 11.53 1.63
N HIS A 69 -1.74 11.41 2.84
CA HIS A 69 -3.17 11.15 2.99
C HIS A 69 -4.03 12.27 2.39
N GLN A 70 -3.65 13.53 2.57
CA GLN A 70 -4.31 14.66 1.92
C GLN A 70 -4.23 14.59 0.39
N MET A 71 -3.10 14.15 -0.16
CA MET A 71 -2.97 13.92 -1.61
C MET A 71 -3.88 12.78 -2.08
N VAL A 72 -3.98 11.70 -1.33
CA VAL A 72 -4.89 10.57 -1.60
C VAL A 72 -6.33 11.04 -1.62
N LEU A 73 -6.77 11.83 -0.63
CA LEU A 73 -8.10 12.44 -0.61
C LEU A 73 -8.37 13.28 -1.87
N LYS A 74 -7.44 14.17 -2.22
CA LYS A 74 -7.56 15.07 -3.39
C LYS A 74 -7.51 14.34 -4.73
N SER A 75 -6.92 13.14 -4.79
CA SER A 75 -6.88 12.31 -6.00
C SER A 75 -8.20 11.60 -6.30
N GLY A 76 -9.10 11.51 -5.31
CA GLY A 76 -10.35 10.78 -5.39
C GLY A 76 -10.19 9.24 -5.32
N LEU A 77 -9.00 8.75 -4.97
CA LEU A 77 -8.71 7.31 -4.88
C LEU A 77 -9.64 6.58 -3.91
N ILE A 78 -9.90 7.17 -2.74
CA ILE A 78 -10.78 6.60 -1.71
C ILE A 78 -12.18 6.36 -2.28
N LYS A 79 -12.73 7.36 -2.96
CA LYS A 79 -14.05 7.25 -3.59
C LYS A 79 -14.08 6.15 -4.64
N ASP A 80 -13.06 6.08 -5.49
CA ASP A 80 -12.99 5.06 -6.54
C ASP A 80 -12.89 3.66 -5.94
N ILE A 81 -12.03 3.43 -4.95
CA ILE A 81 -11.92 2.14 -4.27
C ILE A 81 -13.27 1.72 -3.69
N ASN A 82 -13.91 2.60 -2.92
CA ASN A 82 -15.17 2.27 -2.26
C ASN A 82 -16.36 2.14 -3.23
N SER A 83 -16.25 2.64 -4.46
CA SER A 83 -17.28 2.44 -5.49
C SER A 83 -17.10 1.16 -6.29
N GLU A 84 -15.86 0.82 -6.65
CA GLU A 84 -15.54 -0.26 -7.60
C GLU A 84 -15.20 -1.59 -6.90
N VAL A 85 -14.53 -1.53 -5.76
CA VAL A 85 -14.11 -2.72 -4.99
C VAL A 85 -15.16 -2.99 -3.93
N LYS A 86 -15.89 -4.10 -4.05
CA LYS A 86 -16.99 -4.48 -3.15
C LYS A 86 -16.71 -5.84 -2.53
N LEU A 87 -15.90 -5.86 -1.48
CA LEU A 87 -15.47 -7.08 -0.80
C LEU A 87 -16.13 -7.26 0.58
N LEU A 88 -16.59 -6.15 1.17
CA LEU A 88 -17.21 -6.16 2.49
C LEU A 88 -18.72 -6.19 2.39
N LYS A 89 -19.36 -6.99 3.23
CA LYS A 89 -20.84 -7.04 3.34
C LYS A 89 -21.39 -5.87 4.15
N SER A 90 -20.58 -5.36 5.09
CA SER A 90 -20.90 -4.24 5.97
C SER A 90 -19.61 -3.51 6.37
N HIS A 91 -19.73 -2.22 6.65
CA HIS A 91 -18.60 -1.36 7.03
C HIS A 91 -18.54 -1.16 8.56
N LEU A 92 -18.06 -2.20 9.25
CA LEU A 92 -18.04 -2.28 10.72
C LEU A 92 -16.60 -2.38 11.27
N PRO A 93 -15.90 -1.28 11.47
CA PRO A 93 -16.17 0.12 11.10
C PRO A 93 -15.48 0.56 9.80
N TYR A 94 -14.82 -0.35 9.07
CA TYR A 94 -13.90 -0.03 7.98
C TYR A 94 -14.55 -0.19 6.63
N HIS A 95 -14.17 0.68 5.69
CA HIS A 95 -14.43 0.56 4.27
C HIS A 95 -13.26 -0.16 3.57
N GLU A 96 -13.46 -0.54 2.31
CA GLU A 96 -12.42 -1.17 1.49
C GLU A 96 -11.18 -0.28 1.38
N SER A 97 -11.35 1.03 1.23
CA SER A 97 -10.26 1.99 1.18
C SER A 97 -9.43 2.02 2.47
N ASP A 98 -10.06 1.84 3.64
CA ASP A 98 -9.36 1.83 4.91
C ASP A 98 -8.39 0.64 5.00
N HIS A 99 -8.81 -0.52 4.52
CA HIS A 99 -7.95 -1.71 4.45
C HIS A 99 -6.81 -1.54 3.46
N VAL A 100 -7.10 -1.05 2.24
CA VAL A 100 -6.09 -0.83 1.21
C VAL A 100 -5.05 0.19 1.69
N LEU A 101 -5.50 1.32 2.22
CA LEU A 101 -4.63 2.39 2.70
C LEU A 101 -3.85 1.97 3.96
N ASN A 102 -4.44 1.18 4.85
CA ASN A 102 -3.74 0.64 6.01
C ASN A 102 -2.49 -0.15 5.61
N ILE A 103 -2.62 -1.03 4.61
CA ILE A 103 -1.50 -1.82 4.09
C ILE A 103 -0.49 -0.90 3.36
N ALA A 104 -0.97 0.00 2.52
CA ALA A 104 -0.11 0.92 1.77
C ALA A 104 0.68 1.85 2.71
N TYR A 105 0.04 2.41 3.71
CA TYR A 105 0.69 3.30 4.68
C TYR A 105 1.64 2.55 5.62
N ASN A 106 1.34 1.29 5.94
CA ASN A 106 2.27 0.45 6.67
C ASN A 106 3.61 0.34 5.92
N VAL A 107 3.56 0.08 4.61
CA VAL A 107 4.76 0.02 3.76
C VAL A 107 5.44 1.39 3.64
N LEU A 108 4.68 2.48 3.48
CA LEU A 108 5.21 3.85 3.41
C LEU A 108 5.97 4.26 4.68
N CYS A 109 5.56 3.75 5.83
CA CYS A 109 6.25 3.97 7.11
C CYS A 109 7.50 3.10 7.28
N GLY A 110 7.92 2.36 6.23
CA GLY A 110 9.11 1.50 6.25
C GLY A 110 8.90 0.12 6.86
N ASN A 111 7.67 -0.25 7.16
CA ASN A 111 7.32 -1.56 7.66
C ASN A 111 7.28 -2.59 6.53
N VAL A 112 7.67 -3.83 6.81
CA VAL A 112 7.84 -4.88 5.78
C VAL A 112 6.86 -6.05 5.94
N ARG A 113 6.14 -6.10 7.07
CA ARG A 113 5.20 -7.19 7.39
C ARG A 113 3.85 -6.64 7.80
N LEU A 114 2.81 -7.44 7.64
CA LEU A 114 1.47 -7.07 8.12
C LEU A 114 1.43 -6.95 9.64
N GLU A 115 2.21 -7.74 10.36
CA GLU A 115 2.31 -7.69 11.82
C GLU A 115 2.78 -6.32 12.32
N ASP A 116 3.57 -5.59 11.53
CA ASP A 116 4.06 -4.26 11.88
C ASP A 116 2.92 -3.22 11.96
N ILE A 117 1.76 -3.49 11.37
CA ILE A 117 0.55 -2.69 11.53
C ILE A 117 0.21 -2.48 13.02
N GLU A 118 0.52 -3.47 13.89
CA GLU A 118 0.27 -3.33 15.31
C GLU A 118 1.06 -2.18 15.95
N LEU A 119 2.25 -1.86 15.44
CA LEU A 119 3.04 -0.70 15.87
C LEU A 119 2.29 0.60 15.54
N ASN A 120 1.77 0.71 14.32
CA ASN A 120 1.01 1.87 13.87
C ASN A 120 -0.31 2.04 14.65
N ARG A 121 -0.97 0.93 15.01
CA ARG A 121 -2.21 0.94 15.82
C ARG A 121 -2.00 1.49 17.22
N GLN A 122 -0.80 1.37 17.76
CA GLN A 122 -0.43 1.84 19.09
C GLN A 122 0.15 3.26 19.07
N ASP A 123 0.42 3.82 17.90
CA ASP A 123 1.00 5.15 17.74
C ASP A 123 -0.11 6.20 17.56
N ALA A 124 -0.27 7.06 18.57
CA ALA A 124 -1.25 8.14 18.53
C ALA A 124 -0.93 9.15 17.42
N GLY A 125 0.37 9.47 17.21
CA GLY A 125 0.79 10.41 16.17
C GLY A 125 0.47 9.90 14.76
N TYR A 126 0.66 8.60 14.55
CA TYR A 126 0.25 7.95 13.28
C TYR A 126 -1.26 8.06 13.06
N LEU A 127 -2.06 7.70 14.07
CA LEU A 127 -3.53 7.75 13.96
C LEU A 127 -4.02 9.18 13.73
N ASP A 128 -3.44 10.15 14.43
CA ASP A 128 -3.79 11.56 14.26
C ASP A 128 -3.42 12.06 12.85
N ALA A 129 -2.28 11.65 12.31
CA ALA A 129 -1.83 12.05 10.98
C ALA A 129 -2.78 11.61 9.85
N ILE A 130 -3.46 10.48 10.00
CA ILE A 130 -4.45 9.98 9.02
C ILE A 130 -5.89 10.26 9.44
N GLY A 131 -6.11 10.96 10.56
CA GLY A 131 -7.44 11.27 11.08
C GLY A 131 -8.25 10.06 11.54
N ALA A 132 -7.59 8.96 11.87
CA ALA A 132 -8.24 7.72 12.28
C ALA A 132 -8.27 7.56 13.80
N LYS A 133 -9.38 7.08 14.34
CA LYS A 133 -9.47 6.67 15.74
C LYS A 133 -8.85 5.29 15.96
N ILE A 134 -8.91 4.46 14.95
CA ILE A 134 -8.46 3.08 14.96
C ILE A 134 -8.24 2.62 13.52
N ILE A 135 -7.34 1.68 13.31
CA ILE A 135 -7.09 1.03 12.01
C ILE A 135 -7.26 -0.49 12.13
N PRO A 136 -7.51 -1.21 11.01
CA PRO A 136 -7.56 -2.66 11.01
C PRO A 136 -6.31 -3.27 11.63
N ASP A 137 -6.48 -4.31 12.44
CA ASP A 137 -5.36 -5.09 12.97
C ASP A 137 -4.73 -6.00 11.89
N PRO A 138 -3.54 -6.58 12.14
CA PRO A 138 -2.84 -7.42 11.17
C PRO A 138 -3.67 -8.60 10.66
N THR A 139 -4.45 -9.25 11.53
CA THR A 139 -5.29 -10.40 11.17
C THR A 139 -6.42 -9.95 10.25
N THR A 140 -7.11 -8.87 10.61
CA THR A 140 -8.17 -8.26 9.81
C THR A 140 -7.64 -7.80 8.45
N ALA A 141 -6.44 -7.21 8.38
CA ALA A 141 -5.80 -6.83 7.13
C ALA A 141 -5.48 -8.06 6.26
N GLY A 142 -4.94 -9.12 6.85
CA GLY A 142 -4.69 -10.39 6.17
C GLY A 142 -5.96 -11.06 5.65
N ASP A 143 -7.03 -11.07 6.44
CA ASP A 143 -8.32 -11.63 6.03
C ASP A 143 -8.96 -10.82 4.89
N PHE A 144 -8.80 -9.51 4.89
CA PHE A 144 -9.25 -8.67 3.78
C PHE A 144 -8.53 -9.01 2.48
N THR A 145 -7.20 -9.19 2.50
CA THR A 145 -6.45 -9.54 1.28
C THR A 145 -6.87 -10.87 0.67
N ARG A 146 -7.28 -11.85 1.49
CA ARG A 146 -7.75 -13.17 1.02
C ARG A 146 -9.10 -13.13 0.32
N ARG A 147 -9.86 -12.03 0.40
CA ARG A 147 -11.17 -11.89 -0.26
C ARG A 147 -11.06 -11.51 -1.73
N PHE A 148 -9.91 -10.99 -2.16
CA PHE A 148 -9.70 -10.57 -3.54
C PHE A 148 -9.72 -11.74 -4.50
N LYS A 149 -10.51 -11.59 -5.55
CA LYS A 149 -10.42 -12.39 -6.77
C LYS A 149 -9.64 -11.61 -7.82
N LYS A 150 -9.28 -12.27 -8.92
CA LYS A 150 -8.52 -11.66 -10.01
C LYS A 150 -9.17 -10.37 -10.53
N GLU A 151 -10.49 -10.40 -10.70
CA GLU A 151 -11.27 -9.25 -11.18
C GLU A 151 -11.21 -8.06 -10.20
N ASP A 152 -11.19 -8.33 -8.90
CA ASP A 152 -11.14 -7.28 -7.88
C ASP A 152 -9.76 -6.62 -7.81
N ILE A 153 -8.70 -7.39 -8.06
CA ILE A 153 -7.34 -6.86 -8.20
C ILE A 153 -7.26 -5.90 -9.39
N PHE A 154 -7.86 -6.27 -10.53
CA PHE A 154 -7.88 -5.41 -11.72
C PHE A 154 -8.72 -4.15 -11.51
N LYS A 155 -9.83 -4.23 -10.78
CA LYS A 155 -10.60 -3.04 -10.36
C LYS A 155 -9.76 -2.11 -9.49
N LEU A 156 -9.02 -2.66 -8.52
CA LEU A 156 -8.14 -1.86 -7.67
C LEU A 156 -7.03 -1.17 -8.48
N MET A 157 -6.38 -1.89 -9.40
CA MET A 157 -5.42 -1.28 -10.33
C MET A 157 -6.07 -0.18 -11.17
N GLY A 158 -7.29 -0.39 -11.65
CA GLY A 158 -8.08 0.61 -12.37
C GLY A 158 -8.32 1.87 -11.53
N CYS A 159 -8.67 1.73 -10.25
CA CYS A 159 -8.84 2.85 -9.33
C CYS A 159 -7.55 3.65 -9.16
N ILE A 160 -6.41 2.96 -8.99
CA ILE A 160 -5.10 3.60 -8.88
C ILE A 160 -4.75 4.36 -10.17
N ASN A 161 -5.01 3.77 -11.33
CA ASN A 161 -4.77 4.42 -12.62
C ASN A 161 -5.70 5.62 -12.85
N LYS A 162 -6.98 5.55 -12.46
CA LYS A 162 -7.90 6.71 -12.48
C LYS A 162 -7.40 7.87 -11.59
N ALA A 163 -6.93 7.56 -10.39
CA ALA A 163 -6.37 8.58 -9.50
C ALA A 163 -5.10 9.21 -10.08
N ARG A 164 -4.23 8.40 -10.69
CA ARG A 164 -3.02 8.83 -11.38
C ARG A 164 -3.33 9.78 -12.53
N THR A 165 -4.26 9.44 -13.42
CA THR A 165 -4.62 10.29 -14.55
C THR A 165 -5.17 11.65 -14.09
N ARG A 166 -5.98 11.70 -13.01
CA ARG A 166 -6.43 12.96 -12.43
C ARG A 166 -5.28 13.84 -11.92
N ILE A 167 -4.18 13.22 -11.45
CA ILE A 167 -2.98 13.97 -11.06
C ILE A 167 -2.26 14.49 -12.30
N TRP A 168 -2.10 13.66 -13.34
CA TRP A 168 -1.48 14.07 -14.60
C TRP A 168 -2.27 15.18 -15.29
N GLU A 169 -3.60 15.17 -15.23
CA GLU A 169 -4.49 16.19 -15.80
C GLU A 169 -4.32 17.57 -15.15
N LYS A 170 -3.86 17.64 -13.90
CA LYS A 170 -3.55 18.90 -13.23
C LYS A 170 -2.25 19.54 -13.72
N GLY A 171 -1.42 18.78 -14.42
CA GLY A 171 -0.21 19.25 -15.09
C GLY A 171 -0.50 19.91 -16.43
N LYS A 172 0.58 20.23 -17.17
CA LYS A 172 0.45 20.67 -18.55
C LYS A 172 -0.02 19.50 -19.42
N ARG A 173 -0.92 19.77 -20.39
CA ARG A 173 -1.29 18.78 -21.40
C ARG A 173 -0.02 18.33 -22.13
N CYS A 174 0.15 17.02 -22.34
CA CYS A 174 1.37 16.43 -22.90
C CYS A 174 2.62 16.87 -22.11
N PHE A 175 2.64 16.61 -20.78
CA PHE A 175 3.78 16.93 -19.93
C PHE A 175 5.01 16.07 -20.22
N MET A 176 4.86 15.02 -21.05
CA MET A 176 5.94 14.16 -21.55
C MET A 176 6.08 14.32 -23.07
N ASP A 177 7.27 14.63 -23.54
CA ASP A 177 7.55 14.60 -24.99
C ASP A 177 7.58 13.14 -25.49
N GLU A 178 8.27 12.28 -24.77
CA GLU A 178 8.30 10.83 -25.00
C GLU A 178 8.01 10.09 -23.69
N ALA A 179 6.98 9.27 -23.69
CA ALA A 179 6.70 8.35 -22.59
C ALA A 179 7.39 7.02 -22.87
N VAL A 180 8.19 6.57 -21.92
CA VAL A 180 8.88 5.29 -21.98
C VAL A 180 8.19 4.31 -21.03
N ILE A 181 7.60 3.27 -21.60
CA ILE A 181 6.97 2.18 -20.85
C ILE A 181 7.99 1.05 -20.75
N ASP A 182 8.40 0.73 -19.53
CA ASP A 182 9.24 -0.43 -19.24
C ASP A 182 8.37 -1.64 -18.89
N VAL A 183 8.71 -2.77 -19.49
CA VAL A 183 8.04 -4.05 -19.23
C VAL A 183 9.10 -5.06 -18.81
N ASP A 184 8.92 -5.63 -17.65
CA ASP A 184 9.86 -6.60 -17.09
C ASP A 184 9.16 -7.66 -16.25
N GLY A 185 9.71 -8.88 -16.26
CA GLY A 185 9.34 -9.97 -15.39
C GLY A 185 10.32 -10.08 -14.23
N THR A 186 9.82 -10.23 -13.03
CA THR A 186 10.67 -10.45 -11.85
C THR A 186 10.35 -11.78 -11.19
N SER A 187 11.26 -12.29 -10.35
CA SER A 187 11.04 -13.51 -9.59
C SER A 187 10.77 -13.18 -8.12
N ALA A 188 9.65 -13.66 -7.61
CA ALA A 188 9.27 -13.51 -6.20
C ALA A 188 9.23 -14.90 -5.52
N GLY A 189 10.34 -15.25 -4.87
CA GLY A 189 10.44 -16.52 -4.12
C GLY A 189 9.54 -16.52 -2.89
N THR A 190 8.99 -17.70 -2.56
CA THR A 190 8.18 -17.89 -1.36
C THR A 190 8.36 -19.30 -0.81
N TYR A 191 8.12 -19.46 0.49
CA TYR A 191 8.31 -20.75 1.19
C TYR A 191 7.00 -21.49 1.50
N GLY A 192 5.84 -20.92 1.15
CA GLY A 192 4.57 -21.58 1.48
C GLY A 192 4.16 -22.61 0.45
N GLU A 193 4.02 -23.87 0.83
CA GLU A 193 3.63 -24.96 -0.08
C GLU A 193 2.15 -24.94 -0.50
N CYS A 194 1.31 -24.29 0.30
CA CYS A 194 -0.15 -24.22 0.07
C CYS A 194 -0.61 -22.93 -0.61
N LYS A 195 0.30 -22.14 -1.15
CA LYS A 195 -0.07 -20.90 -1.86
C LYS A 195 -0.50 -21.23 -3.28
N GLU A 196 -1.65 -20.71 -3.68
CA GLU A 196 -2.20 -20.92 -5.02
C GLU A 196 -1.37 -20.23 -6.11
N GLY A 197 -1.22 -20.89 -7.26
CA GLY A 197 -0.58 -20.32 -8.44
C GLY A 197 0.95 -20.23 -8.38
N MET A 198 1.60 -20.91 -7.45
CA MET A 198 3.07 -21.01 -7.45
C MET A 198 3.58 -22.04 -8.45
N ASP A 199 4.80 -21.81 -8.91
CA ASP A 199 5.54 -22.79 -9.71
C ASP A 199 7.04 -22.55 -9.60
N ILE A 200 7.84 -23.49 -10.15
CA ILE A 200 9.28 -23.40 -10.14
C ILE A 200 9.80 -22.62 -11.37
N SER A 201 10.60 -21.59 -11.14
CA SER A 201 11.24 -20.84 -12.23
C SER A 201 12.37 -21.63 -12.88
N HIS A 202 12.80 -21.23 -14.08
CA HIS A 202 13.97 -21.79 -14.76
C HIS A 202 15.27 -21.69 -13.92
N LYS A 203 15.30 -20.79 -12.93
CA LYS A 203 16.41 -20.64 -11.95
C LYS A 203 16.24 -21.52 -10.72
N GLY A 204 15.24 -22.40 -10.69
CA GLY A 204 14.95 -23.26 -9.53
C GLY A 204 14.34 -22.50 -8.34
N ILE A 205 13.80 -21.30 -8.54
CA ILE A 205 13.13 -20.51 -7.49
C ILE A 205 11.67 -20.93 -7.44
N TRP A 206 11.23 -21.44 -6.29
CA TRP A 206 9.82 -21.72 -6.02
C TRP A 206 9.08 -20.43 -5.67
N GLY A 207 8.03 -20.09 -6.42
CA GLY A 207 7.28 -18.86 -6.20
C GLY A 207 6.50 -18.36 -7.40
N TYR A 208 6.57 -17.05 -7.62
CA TYR A 208 5.85 -16.34 -8.67
C TYR A 208 6.82 -15.63 -9.64
N ALA A 209 6.33 -15.33 -10.82
CA ALA A 209 6.99 -14.49 -11.84
C ALA A 209 6.11 -13.28 -12.18
N PRO A 210 5.98 -12.28 -11.27
CA PRO A 210 5.19 -11.10 -11.55
C PRO A 210 5.68 -10.35 -12.79
N LEU A 211 4.72 -9.90 -13.62
CA LEU A 211 4.95 -8.96 -14.70
C LEU A 211 4.73 -7.55 -14.18
N ILE A 212 5.70 -6.68 -14.40
CA ILE A 212 5.65 -5.28 -14.02
C ILE A 212 5.67 -4.44 -15.30
N VAL A 213 4.66 -3.59 -15.46
CA VAL A 213 4.62 -2.57 -16.49
C VAL A 213 4.69 -1.21 -15.83
N SER A 214 5.70 -0.42 -16.15
CA SER A 214 5.96 0.85 -15.48
C SER A 214 6.21 1.99 -16.47
N LEU A 215 5.93 3.22 -16.04
CA LEU A 215 6.29 4.45 -16.74
C LEU A 215 7.66 4.89 -16.22
N ALA A 216 8.69 4.71 -17.03
CA ALA A 216 10.08 5.01 -16.66
C ALA A 216 10.31 6.49 -16.31
N ASN A 217 9.59 7.40 -16.98
CA ASN A 217 9.71 8.85 -16.77
C ASN A 217 9.42 9.27 -15.32
N THR A 218 8.40 8.68 -14.72
CA THR A 218 7.94 9.01 -13.35
C THR A 218 8.21 7.89 -12.35
N LYS A 219 8.72 6.75 -12.82
CA LYS A 219 8.94 5.51 -12.04
C LYS A 219 7.66 4.95 -11.44
N GLU A 220 6.53 5.21 -12.08
CA GLU A 220 5.23 4.71 -11.62
C GLU A 220 4.95 3.32 -12.19
N VAL A 221 4.51 2.40 -11.34
CA VAL A 221 4.01 1.09 -11.76
C VAL A 221 2.58 1.26 -12.28
N LEU A 222 2.37 1.01 -13.58
CA LEU A 222 1.06 1.10 -14.24
C LEU A 222 0.24 -0.18 -14.04
N SER A 223 0.92 -1.33 -14.11
CA SER A 223 0.32 -2.64 -13.89
C SER A 223 1.30 -3.59 -13.20
N LEU A 224 0.77 -4.39 -12.29
CA LEU A 224 1.49 -5.46 -11.61
C LEU A 224 0.62 -6.72 -11.67
N VAL A 225 1.09 -7.73 -12.40
CA VAL A 225 0.33 -8.96 -12.63
C VAL A 225 1.08 -10.15 -12.06
N ASN A 226 0.55 -10.75 -11.02
CA ASN A 226 1.13 -11.94 -10.44
C ASN A 226 0.90 -13.17 -11.36
N ARG A 227 1.95 -13.93 -11.63
CA ARG A 227 1.94 -15.12 -12.50
C ARG A 227 2.72 -16.26 -11.85
N PRO A 228 2.43 -17.52 -12.21
CA PRO A 228 3.24 -18.66 -11.78
C PRO A 228 4.72 -18.49 -12.10
N GLY A 229 5.59 -19.04 -11.25
CA GLY A 229 7.04 -18.87 -11.34
C GLY A 229 7.69 -19.40 -12.63
N ASN A 230 7.04 -20.33 -13.32
CA ASN A 230 7.50 -20.91 -14.59
C ASN A 230 7.16 -20.07 -15.84
N ARG A 231 6.46 -18.95 -15.68
CA ARG A 231 6.07 -18.10 -16.81
C ARG A 231 7.23 -17.22 -17.28
N PRO A 232 7.59 -17.26 -18.58
CA PRO A 232 8.59 -16.35 -19.15
C PRO A 232 8.09 -14.90 -19.15
N SER A 233 9.02 -13.94 -19.23
CA SER A 233 8.69 -12.53 -19.09
C SER A 233 7.68 -12.04 -20.14
N HIS A 234 7.81 -12.48 -21.38
CA HIS A 234 6.94 -12.09 -22.50
C HIS A 234 5.54 -12.70 -22.49
N ASP A 235 5.32 -13.79 -21.74
CA ASP A 235 4.04 -14.50 -21.78
C ASP A 235 2.90 -13.64 -21.21
N GLY A 236 1.87 -13.41 -22.04
CA GLY A 236 0.69 -12.61 -21.68
C GLY A 236 0.97 -11.13 -21.43
N CYS A 237 2.08 -10.57 -21.96
CA CYS A 237 2.44 -9.16 -21.76
C CYS A 237 1.67 -8.19 -22.68
N VAL A 238 1.24 -8.64 -23.86
CA VAL A 238 0.66 -7.79 -24.91
C VAL A 238 -0.52 -6.97 -24.41
N GLU A 239 -1.47 -7.62 -23.75
CA GLU A 239 -2.66 -6.95 -23.20
C GLU A 239 -2.28 -5.82 -22.22
N TRP A 240 -1.28 -6.03 -21.38
CA TRP A 240 -0.84 -5.07 -20.38
C TRP A 240 -0.03 -3.92 -21.00
N ILE A 241 0.72 -4.21 -22.05
CA ILE A 241 1.41 -3.19 -22.85
C ILE A 241 0.38 -2.29 -23.54
N ASP A 242 -0.64 -2.86 -24.19
CA ASP A 242 -1.70 -2.11 -24.86
C ASP A 242 -2.48 -1.23 -23.89
N GLN A 243 -2.83 -1.76 -22.70
CA GLN A 243 -3.47 -0.98 -21.65
C GLN A 243 -2.59 0.17 -21.17
N ALA A 244 -1.29 -0.06 -20.99
CA ALA A 244 -0.34 0.97 -20.59
C ALA A 244 -0.18 2.04 -21.67
N ILE A 245 -0.08 1.66 -22.95
CA ILE A 245 -0.05 2.59 -24.08
C ILE A 245 -1.32 3.44 -24.10
N ALA A 246 -2.50 2.81 -24.00
CA ALA A 246 -3.77 3.52 -24.00
C ALA A 246 -3.89 4.52 -22.82
N LEU A 247 -3.38 4.13 -21.65
CA LEU A 247 -3.36 4.99 -20.46
C LEU A 247 -2.46 6.22 -20.62
N VAL A 248 -1.27 6.05 -21.22
CA VAL A 248 -0.23 7.10 -21.29
C VAL A 248 -0.36 7.99 -22.50
N LYS A 249 -0.86 7.47 -23.63
CA LYS A 249 -0.96 8.16 -24.91
C LYS A 249 -1.60 9.56 -24.87
N PRO A 250 -2.65 9.83 -24.05
CA PRO A 250 -3.23 11.17 -23.95
C PRO A 250 -2.28 12.22 -23.35
N TYR A 251 -1.21 11.80 -22.66
CA TYR A 251 -0.30 12.63 -21.88
C TYR A 251 1.09 12.77 -22.48
N ALA A 252 1.36 12.08 -23.60
CA ALA A 252 2.65 12.09 -24.26
C ALA A 252 2.50 12.33 -25.76
N ARG A 253 3.51 12.94 -26.38
CA ARG A 253 3.57 13.12 -27.85
C ARG A 253 3.96 11.83 -28.56
N LYS A 254 4.84 11.07 -27.95
CA LYS A 254 5.36 9.80 -28.43
C LYS A 254 5.36 8.78 -27.30
N VAL A 255 5.06 7.53 -27.62
CA VAL A 255 5.15 6.42 -26.66
C VAL A 255 6.17 5.43 -27.19
N CYS A 256 7.11 5.06 -26.35
CA CYS A 256 8.11 4.03 -26.58
C CYS A 256 7.91 2.89 -25.58
N VAL A 257 7.98 1.66 -26.02
CA VAL A 257 7.98 0.47 -25.15
C VAL A 257 9.37 -0.12 -25.14
N ARG A 258 9.84 -0.44 -23.96
CA ARG A 258 11.17 -1.01 -23.74
C ARG A 258 11.03 -2.28 -22.88
N GLY A 259 11.60 -3.37 -23.36
CA GLY A 259 11.70 -4.66 -22.68
C GLY A 259 13.10 -5.25 -22.87
N ASP A 260 13.38 -6.33 -22.19
CA ASP A 260 14.61 -7.10 -22.41
C ASP A 260 14.52 -7.97 -23.69
N THR A 261 15.53 -8.80 -23.93
CA THR A 261 15.58 -9.68 -25.11
C THR A 261 14.48 -10.73 -25.15
N ASP A 262 13.87 -11.07 -24.02
CA ASP A 262 12.76 -12.02 -23.96
C ASP A 262 11.52 -11.53 -24.71
N TYR A 263 11.39 -10.19 -24.91
CA TYR A 263 10.28 -9.57 -25.65
C TYR A 263 10.55 -9.43 -27.15
N SER A 264 11.73 -9.85 -27.64
CA SER A 264 12.09 -9.78 -29.07
C SER A 264 11.58 -10.95 -29.89
N LEU A 265 10.86 -11.91 -29.29
CA LEU A 265 10.30 -13.06 -29.96
C LEU A 265 9.16 -12.63 -30.90
N THR A 266 9.37 -12.78 -32.21
CA THR A 266 8.48 -12.32 -33.29
C THR A 266 7.25 -13.21 -33.53
N ALA A 267 7.03 -14.23 -32.71
CA ALA A 267 5.93 -15.21 -32.88
C ALA A 267 4.67 -14.86 -32.07
N HIS A 268 4.51 -13.57 -31.74
CA HIS A 268 3.35 -13.12 -30.96
C HIS A 268 2.63 -11.98 -31.65
#